data_666368677d7de980cf4a49dce135a232
#
_entry.id   666368677d7de980cf4a49dce135a232
#
_cell.length_a   1.000
_cell.length_b   1.000
_cell.length_c   1.000
_cell.angle_alpha   90.00
_cell.angle_beta   90.00
_cell.angle_gamma   90.00
#
_symmetry.space_group_name_H-M   'P 1'
#
loop_
_entity.id
_entity.type
_entity.pdbx_description
1 polymer ?
#
loop_
_entity_poly.entity_id
_entity_poly.type
_entity_poly.pdbx_seq_one_letter_code
_entity_poly.pdbx_strand_id
1 'polypeptide(L)'
;MLNYKTATNEEINYNGIVVKEISPTMKLNLRGKKREFFTNIGKNLNMLLPTEANTSTISDKLTAIWLSPDEWMIVTNDEVKKDTNEYQLNEILFNDISKSSLGAIIDVTDQFVQLEIKGKNIYEIFSCLLYTSPSPRDGW
;
A
#
# COMPACT_ATOMS: atom_id res chain seq x y z
N MET A 1 22.73 -1.59 -4.77
CA MET A 1 21.93 -1.24 -3.59
C MET A 1 21.34 0.13 -3.80
N LEU A 2 20.04 0.24 -3.83
CA LEU A 2 19.36 1.50 -4.01
C LEU A 2 19.36 2.28 -2.70
N ASN A 3 19.83 3.52 -2.74
CA ASN A 3 19.66 4.45 -1.62
C ASN A 3 18.32 5.15 -1.78
N TYR A 4 17.38 4.82 -0.91
CA TYR A 4 16.12 5.56 -0.87
C TYR A 4 16.36 6.96 -0.30
N LYS A 5 15.96 7.95 -1.07
CA LYS A 5 15.91 9.34 -0.62
C LYS A 5 14.47 9.82 -0.69
N THR A 6 14.09 10.60 0.29
CA THR A 6 12.80 11.29 0.25
C THR A 6 12.79 12.34 -0.85
N ALA A 7 11.65 12.56 -1.49
CA ALA A 7 11.49 13.59 -2.52
C ALA A 7 11.58 14.99 -1.91
N THR A 8 11.13 15.13 -0.69
CA THR A 8 11.25 16.36 0.09
C THR A 8 11.84 16.04 1.46
N ASN A 9 12.65 16.94 2.01
CA ASN A 9 13.14 16.82 3.39
C ASN A 9 12.39 17.76 4.35
N GLU A 10 11.25 18.28 3.90
CA GLU A 10 10.53 19.32 4.60
C GLU A 10 9.32 18.76 5.36
N GLU A 11 9.13 19.27 6.56
CA GLU A 11 7.91 19.14 7.33
C GLU A 11 7.18 20.48 7.29
N ILE A 12 5.93 20.46 6.86
CA ILE A 12 5.09 21.66 6.79
C ILE A 12 4.10 21.61 7.93
N ASN A 13 4.08 22.69 8.74
CA ASN A 13 3.10 22.85 9.81
C ASN A 13 2.31 24.14 9.56
N TYR A 14 1.00 24.01 9.38
CA TYR A 14 0.11 25.14 9.15
C TYR A 14 -1.25 24.91 9.84
N ASN A 15 -1.64 25.84 10.70
CA ASN A 15 -2.94 25.81 11.41
C ASN A 15 -3.23 24.47 12.13
N GLY A 16 -2.23 23.89 12.77
CA GLY A 16 -2.37 22.63 13.50
C GLY A 16 -2.41 21.37 12.60
N ILE A 17 -2.11 21.52 11.32
CA ILE A 17 -1.93 20.42 10.38
C ILE A 17 -0.46 20.26 10.08
N VAL A 18 0.05 19.05 10.24
CA VAL A 18 1.43 18.70 9.93
C VAL A 18 1.44 17.75 8.74
N VAL A 19 2.18 18.10 7.71
CA VAL A 19 2.42 17.27 6.53
C VAL A 19 3.90 16.94 6.47
N LYS A 20 4.22 15.66 6.41
CA LYS A 20 5.58 15.16 6.39
C LYS A 20 5.71 14.00 5.43
N GLU A 21 6.73 14.01 4.60
CA GLU A 21 7.12 12.82 3.85
C GLU A 21 7.81 11.84 4.80
N ILE A 22 7.35 10.60 4.80
CA ILE A 22 7.96 9.54 5.60
C ILE A 22 8.89 8.68 4.74
N SER A 23 9.82 8.01 5.40
CA SER A 23 10.74 7.08 4.75
C SER A 23 9.97 6.03 3.97
N PRO A 24 10.48 5.60 2.79
CA PRO A 24 9.80 4.61 1.97
C PRO A 24 9.56 3.32 2.72
N THR A 25 8.37 2.78 2.58
CA THR A 25 8.02 1.43 2.98
C THR A 25 7.83 0.57 1.74
N MET A 26 8.12 -0.72 1.82
CA MET A 26 7.92 -1.63 0.69
C MET A 26 6.45 -1.67 0.30
N LYS A 27 6.19 -1.56 -1.00
CA LYS A 27 4.84 -1.63 -1.57
C LYS A 27 4.82 -2.65 -2.70
N LEU A 28 3.94 -3.63 -2.58
CA LEU A 28 3.73 -4.66 -3.59
C LEU A 28 2.31 -4.54 -4.14
N ASN A 29 2.19 -4.52 -5.45
CA ASN A 29 0.90 -4.65 -6.11
C ASN A 29 0.64 -6.13 -6.39
N LEU A 30 -0.48 -6.63 -5.91
CA LEU A 30 -0.94 -8.00 -6.10
C LEU A 30 -2.14 -8.02 -7.02
N ARG A 31 -2.15 -8.95 -8.00
CA ARG A 31 -3.30 -9.21 -8.86
C ARG A 31 -3.56 -10.69 -8.98
N GLY A 32 -4.81 -11.11 -8.77
CA GLY A 32 -5.21 -12.49 -8.94
C GLY A 32 -6.68 -12.71 -8.63
N LYS A 33 -7.28 -13.74 -9.24
CA LYS A 33 -8.72 -14.05 -9.12
C LYS A 33 -9.03 -15.41 -8.53
N LYS A 34 -8.09 -16.34 -8.63
CA LYS A 34 -8.34 -17.73 -8.25
C LYS A 34 -8.33 -17.92 -6.74
N ARG A 35 -9.13 -18.85 -6.25
CA ARG A 35 -9.14 -19.24 -4.84
C ARG A 35 -7.76 -19.64 -4.33
N GLU A 36 -6.99 -20.34 -5.16
CA GLU A 36 -5.61 -20.72 -4.82
C GLU A 36 -4.69 -19.52 -4.61
N PHE A 37 -4.90 -18.45 -5.37
CA PHE A 37 -4.20 -17.18 -5.16
C PHE A 37 -4.42 -16.65 -3.74
N PHE A 38 -5.66 -16.55 -3.30
CA PHE A 38 -5.99 -16.09 -1.94
C PHE A 38 -5.39 -16.98 -0.87
N THR A 39 -5.43 -18.29 -1.07
CA THR A 39 -4.87 -19.26 -0.13
C THR A 39 -3.35 -19.09 -0.01
N ASN A 40 -2.65 -18.96 -1.11
CA ASN A 40 -1.20 -18.81 -1.12
C ASN A 40 -0.75 -17.46 -0.55
N ILE A 41 -1.44 -16.38 -0.91
CA ILE A 41 -1.17 -15.07 -0.31
C ILE A 41 -1.41 -15.11 1.19
N GLY A 42 -2.53 -15.65 1.64
CA GLY A 42 -2.85 -15.76 3.06
C GLY A 42 -1.82 -16.53 3.86
N LYS A 43 -1.28 -17.61 3.31
CA LYS A 43 -0.21 -18.39 3.93
C LYS A 43 1.11 -17.60 4.03
N ASN A 44 1.51 -16.94 2.95
CA ASN A 44 2.77 -16.21 2.89
C ASN A 44 2.76 -14.94 3.74
N LEU A 45 1.64 -14.25 3.79
CA LEU A 45 1.49 -13.01 4.55
C LEU A 45 0.97 -13.22 5.98
N ASN A 46 0.50 -14.42 6.28
CA ASN A 46 -0.19 -14.73 7.54
C ASN A 46 -1.34 -13.74 7.83
N MET A 47 -2.08 -13.38 6.80
CA MET A 47 -3.22 -12.49 6.89
C MET A 47 -4.21 -12.77 5.75
N LEU A 48 -5.47 -12.38 5.96
CA LEU A 48 -6.49 -12.43 4.91
C LEU A 48 -6.52 -11.12 4.13
N LEU A 49 -6.56 -11.21 2.81
CA LEU A 49 -6.79 -10.04 1.97
C LEU A 49 -8.22 -9.51 2.18
N PRO A 50 -8.40 -8.20 2.23
CA PRO A 50 -9.74 -7.60 2.32
C PRO A 50 -10.53 -7.89 1.03
N THR A 51 -11.81 -8.24 1.19
CA THR A 51 -12.70 -8.58 0.06
C THR A 51 -13.78 -7.53 -0.20
N GLU A 52 -14.02 -6.67 0.77
CA GLU A 52 -14.96 -5.56 0.61
C GLU A 52 -14.27 -4.33 0.01
N ALA A 53 -15.00 -3.62 -0.85
CA ALA A 53 -14.51 -2.40 -1.48
C ALA A 53 -14.08 -1.35 -0.45
N ASN A 54 -12.95 -0.70 -0.71
CA ASN A 54 -12.40 0.39 0.10
C ASN A 54 -12.08 -0.01 1.55
N THR A 55 -11.73 -1.27 1.77
CA THR A 55 -11.30 -1.76 3.09
C THR A 55 -9.83 -2.14 3.09
N SER A 56 -9.29 -2.28 4.28
CA SER A 56 -7.92 -2.74 4.51
C SER A 56 -7.87 -3.74 5.65
N THR A 57 -6.87 -4.60 5.62
CA THR A 57 -6.53 -5.50 6.72
C THR A 57 -5.14 -5.14 7.22
N ILE A 58 -5.00 -4.98 8.53
CA ILE A 58 -3.75 -4.57 9.17
C ILE A 58 -3.26 -5.69 10.06
N SER A 59 -2.00 -6.04 9.91
CA SER A 59 -1.25 -6.91 10.83
C SER A 59 -0.11 -6.12 11.47
N ASP A 60 0.67 -6.76 12.35
CA ASP A 60 1.79 -6.12 13.02
C ASP A 60 2.84 -5.58 12.02
N LYS A 61 3.03 -6.27 10.91
CA LYS A 61 4.10 -5.96 9.94
C LYS A 61 3.61 -5.40 8.61
N LEU A 62 2.39 -5.71 8.23
CA LEU A 62 1.87 -5.46 6.89
C LEU A 62 0.47 -4.86 6.94
N THR A 63 0.17 -4.05 5.95
CA THR A 63 -1.19 -3.58 5.66
C THR A 63 -1.56 -3.99 4.23
N ALA A 64 -2.68 -4.68 4.08
CA ALA A 64 -3.26 -5.01 2.79
C ALA A 64 -4.41 -4.07 2.49
N ILE A 65 -4.34 -3.39 1.36
CA ILE A 65 -5.33 -2.40 0.92
C ILE A 65 -6.05 -2.94 -0.30
N TRP A 66 -7.38 -2.98 -0.25
CA TRP A 66 -8.21 -3.31 -1.41
C TRP A 66 -8.17 -2.18 -2.46
N LEU A 67 -7.85 -2.51 -3.69
CA LEU A 67 -7.86 -1.55 -4.82
C LEU A 67 -8.96 -1.88 -5.82
N SER A 68 -9.19 -3.14 -6.07
CA SER A 68 -10.26 -3.65 -6.92
C SER A 68 -10.58 -5.10 -6.54
N PRO A 69 -11.63 -5.71 -7.09
CA PRO A 69 -11.98 -7.11 -6.76
C PRO A 69 -10.87 -8.14 -6.98
N ASP A 70 -9.90 -7.81 -7.80
CA ASP A 70 -8.77 -8.68 -8.16
C ASP A 70 -7.39 -8.03 -7.95
N GLU A 71 -7.34 -6.93 -7.21
CA GLU A 71 -6.12 -6.15 -7.02
C GLU A 71 -6.00 -5.59 -5.60
N TRP A 72 -4.82 -5.74 -5.02
CA TRP A 72 -4.48 -5.25 -3.67
C TRP A 72 -3.10 -4.60 -3.67
N MET A 73 -2.91 -3.69 -2.73
CA MET A 73 -1.59 -3.17 -2.39
C MET A 73 -1.20 -3.69 -1.01
N ILE A 74 -0.03 -4.28 -0.91
CA ILE A 74 0.60 -4.64 0.36
C ILE A 74 1.63 -3.57 0.69
N VAL A 75 1.53 -3.03 1.90
CA VAL A 75 2.46 -2.02 2.41
C VAL A 75 3.09 -2.55 3.68
N THR A 76 4.41 -2.48 3.80
CA THR A 76 5.06 -2.77 5.08
C THR A 76 4.85 -1.61 6.04
N ASN A 77 4.65 -1.94 7.33
CA ASN A 77 4.42 -0.93 8.36
C ASN A 77 5.72 -0.26 8.82
N ASP A 78 6.86 -0.89 8.55
CA ASP A 78 8.20 -0.39 8.88
C ASP A 78 8.91 0.15 7.65
N GLU A 79 9.87 1.04 7.89
CA GLU A 79 10.74 1.58 6.84
C GLU A 79 11.54 0.46 6.16
N VAL A 80 11.80 0.61 4.87
CA VAL A 80 12.69 -0.28 4.13
C VAL A 80 14.10 -0.16 4.68
N LYS A 81 14.56 -1.19 5.38
CA LYS A 81 15.93 -1.28 5.89
C LYS A 81 16.78 -2.09 4.92
N LYS A 82 18.03 -1.68 4.76
CA LYS A 82 18.97 -2.27 3.78
C LYS A 82 19.23 -3.77 3.95
N ASP A 83 19.04 -4.31 5.15
CA ASP A 83 19.42 -5.67 5.52
C ASP A 83 18.22 -6.53 5.99
N THR A 84 17.00 -6.16 5.65
CA THR A 84 15.84 -6.88 6.14
C THR A 84 15.29 -7.91 5.16
N ASN A 85 14.55 -8.87 5.71
CA ASN A 85 13.86 -9.94 5.01
C ASN A 85 12.74 -9.48 4.06
N GLU A 86 12.62 -8.19 3.81
CA GLU A 86 11.57 -7.61 2.96
C GLU A 86 11.73 -8.02 1.49
N TYR A 87 12.94 -8.05 1.00
CA TYR A 87 13.24 -8.61 -0.32
C TYR A 87 12.90 -10.10 -0.41
N GLN A 88 13.07 -10.83 0.68
CA GLN A 88 12.70 -12.24 0.74
C GLN A 88 11.20 -12.45 0.59
N LEU A 89 10.38 -11.59 1.18
CA LEU A 89 8.93 -11.66 1.02
C LEU A 89 8.53 -11.49 -0.45
N ASN A 90 9.09 -10.51 -1.14
CA ASN A 90 8.82 -10.31 -2.57
C ASN A 90 9.24 -11.54 -3.39
N GLU A 91 10.41 -12.09 -3.14
CA GLU A 91 10.89 -13.30 -3.83
C GLU A 91 10.01 -14.51 -3.54
N ILE A 92 9.62 -14.74 -2.30
CA ILE A 92 8.72 -15.84 -1.91
C ILE A 92 7.38 -15.71 -2.62
N LEU A 93 6.76 -14.54 -2.56
CA LEU A 93 5.50 -14.27 -3.22
C LEU A 93 5.60 -14.40 -4.75
N PHE A 94 6.67 -13.90 -5.33
CA PHE A 94 6.92 -14.02 -6.76
C PHE A 94 7.05 -15.47 -7.19
N ASN A 95 7.79 -16.29 -6.44
CA ASN A 95 7.95 -17.71 -6.72
C ASN A 95 6.62 -18.47 -6.61
N ASP A 96 5.85 -18.20 -5.57
CA ASP A 96 4.61 -18.93 -5.31
C ASP A 96 3.46 -18.49 -6.23
N ILE A 97 3.40 -17.25 -6.61
CA ILE A 97 2.27 -16.69 -7.34
C ILE A 97 2.57 -16.52 -8.83
N SER A 98 3.64 -15.81 -9.18
CA SER A 98 3.94 -15.52 -10.59
C SER A 98 4.42 -16.75 -11.33
N LYS A 99 5.28 -17.56 -10.72
CA LYS A 99 5.76 -18.81 -11.36
C LYS A 99 4.68 -19.87 -11.47
N SER A 100 3.75 -19.92 -10.54
CA SER A 100 2.62 -20.86 -10.60
C SER A 100 1.46 -20.36 -11.47
N SER A 101 1.59 -19.18 -12.10
CA SER A 101 0.56 -18.57 -12.94
C SER A 101 -0.76 -18.32 -12.22
N LEU A 102 -0.74 -18.15 -10.91
CA LEU A 102 -1.92 -17.84 -10.11
C LEU A 102 -2.28 -16.35 -10.16
N GLY A 103 -1.31 -15.50 -10.43
CA GLY A 103 -1.49 -14.05 -10.47
C GLY A 103 -0.19 -13.34 -10.78
N ALA A 104 -0.14 -12.05 -10.47
CA ALA A 104 1.02 -11.20 -10.66
C ALA A 104 1.36 -10.45 -9.38
N ILE A 105 2.65 -10.27 -9.15
CA ILE A 105 3.21 -9.46 -8.06
C ILE A 105 4.23 -8.51 -8.65
N ILE A 106 4.06 -7.23 -8.34
CA ILE A 106 4.94 -6.16 -8.83
C ILE A 106 5.39 -5.32 -7.65
N ASP A 107 6.70 -5.13 -7.52
CA ASP A 107 7.26 -4.17 -6.57
C ASP A 107 7.04 -2.75 -7.12
N VAL A 108 6.26 -1.96 -6.39
CA VAL A 108 5.92 -0.58 -6.75
C VAL A 108 6.44 0.43 -5.73
N THR A 109 7.36 0.03 -4.88
CA THR A 109 7.93 0.86 -3.82
C THR A 109 8.41 2.22 -4.33
N ASP A 110 9.12 2.22 -5.45
CA ASP A 110 9.72 3.43 -6.04
C ASP A 110 8.72 4.30 -6.84
N GLN A 111 7.48 3.84 -7.00
CA GLN A 111 6.46 4.56 -7.77
C GLN A 111 5.62 5.52 -6.92
N PHE A 112 5.74 5.44 -5.60
CA PHE A 112 4.91 6.21 -4.68
C PHE A 112 5.76 6.99 -3.68
N VAL A 113 5.29 8.19 -3.38
CA VAL A 113 5.73 8.99 -2.22
C VAL A 113 4.69 8.79 -1.12
N GLN A 114 5.14 8.62 0.11
CA GLN A 114 4.27 8.42 1.25
C GLN A 114 4.30 9.64 2.16
N LEU A 115 3.14 10.26 2.33
CA LEU A 115 2.97 11.42 3.19
C LEU A 115 2.21 11.03 4.46
N GLU A 116 2.73 11.45 5.59
CA GLU A 116 2.01 11.44 6.85
C GLU A 116 1.39 12.80 7.08
N ILE A 117 0.08 12.83 7.32
CA ILE A 117 -0.67 14.06 7.55
C ILE A 117 -1.41 13.90 8.88
N LYS A 118 -1.13 14.81 9.82
CA LYS A 118 -1.73 14.81 11.15
C LYS A 118 -2.38 16.16 11.45
N GLY A 119 -3.51 16.15 12.16
CA GLY A 119 -4.19 17.37 12.59
C GLY A 119 -5.62 17.13 13.05
N LYS A 120 -6.20 18.12 13.74
CA LYS A 120 -7.55 18.01 14.30
C LYS A 120 -8.65 17.85 13.25
N ASN A 121 -8.56 18.56 12.14
CA ASN A 121 -9.61 18.64 11.12
C ASN A 121 -9.25 17.90 9.84
N ILE A 122 -8.39 16.90 9.95
CA ILE A 122 -7.86 16.22 8.78
C ILE A 122 -8.94 15.53 7.95
N TYR A 123 -9.91 14.88 8.58
CA TYR A 123 -11.01 14.22 7.90
C TYR A 123 -11.92 15.20 7.16
N GLU A 124 -12.18 16.36 7.75
CA GLU A 124 -12.95 17.42 7.12
C GLU A 124 -12.24 17.97 5.88
N ILE A 125 -10.94 18.20 5.96
CA ILE A 125 -10.13 18.68 4.84
C ILE A 125 -10.11 17.66 3.70
N PHE A 126 -9.89 16.38 3.99
CA PHE A 126 -9.92 15.32 2.99
C PHE A 126 -11.30 15.15 2.38
N SER A 127 -12.36 15.26 3.16
CA SER A 127 -13.73 15.22 2.66
C SER A 127 -13.96 16.34 1.66
N CYS A 128 -13.56 17.57 1.95
CA CYS A 128 -13.67 18.70 1.03
C CYS A 128 -12.85 18.49 -0.25
N LEU A 129 -11.64 18.00 -0.14
CA LEU A 129 -10.74 17.82 -1.29
C LEU A 129 -11.18 16.65 -2.19
N LEU A 130 -11.67 15.56 -1.62
CA LEU A 130 -12.02 14.35 -2.35
C LEU A 130 -13.44 14.37 -2.92
N TYR A 131 -14.37 15.10 -2.27
CA TYR A 131 -15.78 15.18 -2.72
C TYR A 131 -16.09 16.38 -3.61
N THR A 132 -15.20 17.35 -3.73
CA THR A 132 -15.41 18.52 -4.59
C THR A 132 -15.03 18.32 -6.06
N SER A 133 -14.32 17.26 -6.37
CA SER A 133 -14.09 16.85 -7.77
C SER A 133 -15.19 15.89 -8.16
N PRO A 134 -16.19 16.28 -8.98
CA PRO A 134 -17.13 15.32 -9.51
C PRO A 134 -16.34 14.28 -10.32
N SER A 135 -16.39 13.02 -9.86
CA SER A 135 -15.92 11.92 -10.66
C SER A 135 -16.69 11.91 -11.98
N PRO A 136 -16.07 11.61 -13.13
CA PRO A 136 -16.79 11.44 -14.38
C PRO A 136 -17.93 10.41 -14.31
N ARG A 137 -17.98 9.61 -13.27
CA ARG A 137 -19.05 8.62 -13.01
C ARG A 137 -20.25 9.19 -12.26
N ASP A 138 -20.09 10.28 -11.50
CA ASP A 138 -21.11 10.82 -10.61
C ASP A 138 -22.00 11.83 -11.31
N GLY A 139 -21.66 12.26 -12.50
CA GLY A 139 -22.41 13.23 -13.30
C GLY A 139 -23.15 12.68 -14.51
N TRP A 140 -23.22 11.38 -14.62
CA TRP A 140 -23.75 10.72 -15.83
C TRP A 140 -24.97 9.91 -15.54
#